data_ab524b1827372dfc072073dbefa54c7a
#
_entry.id   ab524b1827372dfc072073dbefa54c7a
#
_cell.length_a   1.000
_cell.length_b   1.000
_cell.length_c   1.000
_cell.angle_alpha   90.00
_cell.angle_beta   90.00
_cell.angle_gamma   90.00
#
_symmetry.space_group_name_H-M   'P 1'
#
loop_
_entity.id
_entity.type
_entity.pdbx_description
1 polymer ?
#
loop_
_entity_poly.entity_id
_entity_poly.type
_entity_poly.pdbx_seq_one_letter_code
_entity_poly.pdbx_strand_id
1 'polypeptide(L)'
;MIRNHRAANEFLVENADTIDFDRRTVLNLHALLADELLPDPRSPGRLRLTPVGIHGSTCHPPDTSQVIESEFDALLAMLSAVDDPFEQSLVALVQLPYLQPFDDVNKRVSRLAANFPLIRANLVPISFVDVPTELYVKALLGVYELQEPALMKDLYRWAYEHSAHQVAEVRQTVGVPDPIRLRHREALVALAGLVVR
;
A
#
# COMPACT_ATOMS: atom_id res chain seq x y z
N MET A 1 12.70 7.96 -4.41
CA MET A 1 11.87 6.72 -4.43
C MET A 1 11.97 5.91 -3.14
N ILE A 2 13.14 5.44 -2.66
CA ILE A 2 13.26 4.70 -1.38
C ILE A 2 12.81 5.55 -0.18
N ARG A 3 13.22 6.83 -0.12
CA ARG A 3 12.79 7.79 0.91
C ARG A 3 11.27 7.91 0.98
N ASN A 4 10.60 8.00 -0.17
CA ASN A 4 9.15 8.14 -0.25
C ASN A 4 8.42 6.90 0.27
N HIS A 5 8.92 5.71 -0.07
CA HIS A 5 8.38 4.45 0.46
C HIS A 5 8.53 4.36 1.98
N ARG A 6 9.67 4.82 2.51
CA ARG A 6 9.89 4.86 3.96
C ARG A 6 8.90 5.80 4.64
N ALA A 7 8.76 7.04 4.14
CA ALA A 7 7.82 8.02 4.68
C ALA A 7 6.36 7.50 4.62
N ALA A 8 5.98 6.84 3.53
CA ALA A 8 4.68 6.23 3.40
C ALA A 8 4.45 5.09 4.40
N ASN A 9 5.46 4.23 4.65
CA ASN A 9 5.36 3.18 5.66
C ASN A 9 5.30 3.75 7.09
N GLU A 10 6.08 4.78 7.39
CA GLU A 10 6.03 5.49 8.67
C GLU A 10 4.62 6.08 8.89
N PHE A 11 4.02 6.70 7.87
CA PHE A 11 2.64 7.18 7.91
C PHE A 11 1.63 6.07 8.21
N LEU A 12 1.77 4.88 7.62
CA LEU A 12 0.88 3.73 7.91
C LEU A 12 0.98 3.29 9.37
N VAL A 13 2.20 3.22 9.90
CA VAL A 13 2.43 2.79 11.29
C VAL A 13 1.92 3.82 12.30
N GLU A 14 2.18 5.11 12.05
CA GLU A 14 1.77 6.20 12.94
C GLU A 14 0.24 6.38 13.00
N ASN A 15 -0.47 5.99 11.93
CA ASN A 15 -1.92 6.11 11.83
C ASN A 15 -2.64 4.75 11.93
N ALA A 16 -1.98 3.70 12.42
CA ALA A 16 -2.50 2.32 12.41
C ALA A 16 -3.91 2.18 13.01
N ASP A 17 -4.22 2.92 14.07
CA ASP A 17 -5.51 2.85 14.77
C ASP A 17 -6.64 3.59 14.05
N THR A 18 -6.32 4.52 13.15
CA THR A 18 -7.29 5.43 12.51
C THR A 18 -7.30 5.35 10.98
N ILE A 19 -6.38 4.57 10.43
CA ILE A 19 -6.23 4.47 8.96
C ILE A 19 -7.45 3.80 8.34
N ASP A 20 -8.01 4.44 7.31
CA ASP A 20 -9.16 3.91 6.59
C ASP A 20 -9.14 4.37 5.12
N PHE A 21 -10.05 3.80 4.30
CA PHE A 21 -10.27 4.20 2.92
C PHE A 21 -11.09 5.49 2.82
N ASP A 22 -10.60 6.56 3.45
CA ASP A 22 -11.12 7.90 3.24
C ASP A 22 -10.27 8.68 2.22
N ARG A 23 -10.89 9.70 1.62
CA ARG A 23 -10.27 10.53 0.59
C ARG A 23 -8.94 11.15 1.06
N ARG A 24 -8.90 11.66 2.28
CA ARG A 24 -7.74 12.33 2.84
C ARG A 24 -6.57 11.36 3.01
N THR A 25 -6.83 10.18 3.53
CA THR A 25 -5.82 9.14 3.78
C THR A 25 -5.18 8.67 2.47
N VAL A 26 -6.00 8.36 1.45
CA VAL A 26 -5.47 7.89 0.15
C VAL A 26 -4.72 9.00 -0.60
N LEU A 27 -5.21 10.25 -0.56
CA LEU A 27 -4.49 11.39 -1.15
C LEU A 27 -3.17 11.69 -0.44
N ASN A 28 -3.11 11.60 0.89
CA ASN A 28 -1.88 11.76 1.66
C ASN A 28 -0.87 10.65 1.32
N LEU A 29 -1.32 9.40 1.23
CA LEU A 29 -0.46 8.30 0.82
C LEU A 29 0.13 8.53 -0.57
N HIS A 30 -0.69 8.99 -1.53
CA HIS A 30 -0.21 9.37 -2.86
C HIS A 30 0.81 10.52 -2.78
N ALA A 31 0.54 11.57 -2.00
CA ALA A 31 1.46 12.70 -1.85
C ALA A 31 2.85 12.24 -1.37
N LEU A 32 2.90 11.39 -0.33
CA LEU A 32 4.15 10.83 0.19
C LEU A 32 4.90 9.98 -0.85
N LEU A 33 4.18 9.13 -1.59
CA LEU A 33 4.78 8.26 -2.58
C LEU A 33 5.24 8.99 -3.84
N ALA A 34 4.57 10.09 -4.21
CA ALA A 34 4.81 10.85 -5.43
C ALA A 34 5.75 12.05 -5.23
N ASP A 35 6.15 12.34 -3.98
CA ASP A 35 7.02 13.48 -3.64
C ASP A 35 8.28 13.52 -4.51
N GLU A 36 8.51 14.65 -5.17
CA GLU A 36 9.63 14.89 -6.11
C GLU A 36 9.74 13.89 -7.28
N LEU A 37 8.68 13.13 -7.60
CA LEU A 37 8.69 12.16 -8.70
C LEU A 37 7.87 12.59 -9.91
N LEU A 38 6.92 13.50 -9.74
CA LEU A 38 6.03 13.95 -10.81
C LEU A 38 6.54 15.24 -11.44
N PRO A 39 6.36 15.41 -12.79
CA PRO A 39 6.78 16.63 -13.49
C PRO A 39 6.11 17.91 -12.97
N ASP A 40 4.80 17.84 -12.64
CA ASP A 40 4.09 18.95 -12.02
C ASP A 40 4.17 18.80 -10.48
N PRO A 41 4.82 19.72 -9.78
CA PRO A 41 4.94 19.67 -8.31
C PRO A 41 3.60 19.84 -7.57
N ARG A 42 2.51 20.15 -8.28
CA ARG A 42 1.16 20.25 -7.71
C ARG A 42 0.39 18.94 -7.78
N SER A 43 0.84 17.97 -8.58
CA SER A 43 0.15 16.68 -8.74
C SER A 43 0.19 15.75 -7.52
N PRO A 44 1.24 15.72 -6.68
CA PRO A 44 1.23 14.89 -5.48
C PRO A 44 0.03 15.18 -4.57
N GLY A 45 -0.71 14.12 -4.19
CA GLY A 45 -1.89 14.25 -3.33
C GLY A 45 -3.15 14.78 -4.02
N ARG A 46 -3.19 14.78 -5.35
CA ARG A 46 -4.36 15.25 -6.13
C ARG A 46 -4.79 14.20 -7.13
N LEU A 47 -6.09 14.15 -7.39
CA LEU A 47 -6.64 13.40 -8.52
C LEU A 47 -6.16 14.04 -9.82
N ARG A 48 -5.90 13.19 -10.83
CA ARG A 48 -5.45 13.65 -12.14
C ARG A 48 -6.51 14.45 -12.87
N LEU A 49 -6.03 15.34 -13.71
CA LEU A 49 -6.86 16.13 -14.62
C LEU A 49 -6.65 15.74 -16.08
N THR A 50 -5.68 14.84 -16.34
CA THR A 50 -5.29 14.42 -17.67
C THR A 50 -5.68 12.95 -17.90
N PRO A 51 -6.02 12.57 -19.15
CA PRO A 51 -6.20 11.18 -19.50
C PRO A 51 -4.93 10.36 -19.28
N VAL A 52 -5.08 9.15 -18.77
CA VAL A 52 -3.98 8.16 -18.62
C VAL A 52 -4.44 6.82 -19.14
N GLY A 53 -3.49 5.94 -19.47
CA GLY A 53 -3.77 4.58 -19.89
C GLY A 53 -3.20 3.55 -18.90
N ILE A 54 -3.70 2.34 -18.97
CA ILE A 54 -3.14 1.19 -18.27
C ILE A 54 -2.20 0.47 -19.24
N HIS A 55 -0.90 0.47 -18.93
CA HIS A 55 0.09 -0.18 -19.79
C HIS A 55 -0.22 -1.66 -20.01
N GLY A 56 -0.32 -2.06 -21.27
CA GLY A 56 -0.62 -3.43 -21.69
C GLY A 56 -2.10 -3.81 -21.62
N SER A 57 -3.01 -2.86 -21.35
CA SER A 57 -4.46 -3.07 -21.31
C SER A 57 -5.18 -2.31 -22.42
N THR A 58 -6.29 -2.87 -22.88
CA THR A 58 -7.26 -2.18 -23.73
C THR A 58 -8.30 -1.42 -22.93
N CYS A 59 -8.35 -1.62 -21.61
CA CYS A 59 -9.22 -0.87 -20.72
C CYS A 59 -8.80 0.59 -20.65
N HIS A 60 -9.77 1.49 -20.78
CA HIS A 60 -9.57 2.94 -20.71
C HIS A 60 -10.16 3.46 -19.40
N PRO A 61 -9.32 3.94 -18.46
CA PRO A 61 -9.81 4.65 -17.29
C PRO A 61 -10.61 5.89 -17.68
N PRO A 62 -11.51 6.38 -16.81
CA PRO A 62 -12.23 7.63 -17.05
C PRO A 62 -11.28 8.77 -17.42
N ASP A 63 -11.67 9.65 -18.34
CA ASP A 63 -10.86 10.76 -18.83
C ASP A 63 -11.33 12.14 -18.35
N THR A 64 -12.54 12.21 -17.78
CA THR A 64 -13.16 13.45 -17.31
C THR A 64 -12.99 13.60 -15.80
N SER A 65 -12.51 14.74 -15.32
CA SER A 65 -12.22 14.99 -13.90
C SER A 65 -13.41 14.71 -12.99
N GLN A 66 -14.63 15.12 -13.39
CA GLN A 66 -15.84 14.89 -12.61
C GLN A 66 -16.15 13.40 -12.46
N VAL A 67 -15.91 12.61 -13.52
CA VAL A 67 -16.11 11.15 -13.48
C VAL A 67 -15.05 10.50 -12.60
N ILE A 68 -13.78 10.90 -12.74
CA ILE A 68 -12.69 10.40 -11.90
C ILE A 68 -13.00 10.67 -10.42
N GLU A 69 -13.48 11.86 -10.10
CA GLU A 69 -13.83 12.26 -8.74
C GLU A 69 -14.98 11.43 -8.18
N SER A 70 -16.05 11.28 -8.97
CA SER A 70 -17.22 10.47 -8.60
C SER A 70 -16.88 8.98 -8.42
N GLU A 71 -16.12 8.40 -9.35
CA GLU A 71 -15.68 7.00 -9.29
C GLU A 71 -14.70 6.75 -8.13
N PHE A 72 -13.84 7.72 -7.83
CA PHE A 72 -12.93 7.62 -6.70
C PHE A 72 -13.69 7.62 -5.37
N ASP A 73 -14.66 8.52 -5.18
CA ASP A 73 -15.47 8.56 -3.98
C ASP A 73 -16.35 7.31 -3.86
N ALA A 74 -16.92 6.81 -4.97
CA ALA A 74 -17.67 5.56 -5.00
C ALA A 74 -16.80 4.34 -4.64
N LEU A 75 -15.57 4.29 -5.16
CA LEU A 75 -14.61 3.23 -4.82
C LEU A 75 -14.27 3.25 -3.34
N LEU A 76 -13.99 4.40 -2.75
CA LEU A 76 -13.69 4.51 -1.32
C LEU A 76 -14.88 4.08 -0.46
N ALA A 77 -16.10 4.50 -0.82
CA ALA A 77 -17.30 4.09 -0.12
C ALA A 77 -17.52 2.56 -0.21
N MET A 78 -17.29 1.97 -1.39
CA MET A 78 -17.38 0.53 -1.58
C MET A 78 -16.33 -0.20 -0.73
N LEU A 79 -15.08 0.27 -0.72
CA LEU A 79 -14.02 -0.31 0.10
C LEU A 79 -14.38 -0.26 1.58
N SER A 80 -14.85 0.88 2.09
CA SER A 80 -15.24 1.04 3.49
C SER A 80 -16.44 0.17 3.91
N ALA A 81 -17.22 -0.34 2.95
CA ALA A 81 -18.36 -1.23 3.18
C ALA A 81 -17.96 -2.74 3.22
N VAL A 82 -16.73 -3.08 2.91
CA VAL A 82 -16.22 -4.46 2.97
C VAL A 82 -15.73 -4.76 4.38
N ASP A 83 -16.33 -5.71 5.07
CA ASP A 83 -16.02 -6.07 6.46
C ASP A 83 -14.77 -6.95 6.59
N ASP A 84 -14.58 -7.90 5.66
CA ASP A 84 -13.43 -8.81 5.70
C ASP A 84 -12.15 -8.09 5.29
N PRO A 85 -11.10 -8.04 6.15
CA PRO A 85 -9.88 -7.29 5.88
C PRO A 85 -9.07 -7.83 4.69
N PHE A 86 -9.14 -9.13 4.39
CA PHE A 86 -8.44 -9.70 3.23
C PHE A 86 -9.16 -9.36 1.93
N GLU A 87 -10.49 -9.43 1.93
CA GLU A 87 -11.29 -9.02 0.79
C GLU A 87 -11.12 -7.52 0.52
N GLN A 88 -11.22 -6.69 1.53
CA GLN A 88 -11.03 -5.25 1.43
C GLN A 88 -9.64 -4.91 0.88
N SER A 89 -8.59 -5.59 1.38
CA SER A 89 -7.22 -5.47 0.92
C SER A 89 -7.06 -5.85 -0.56
N LEU A 90 -7.59 -7.01 -0.96
CA LEU A 90 -7.51 -7.50 -2.34
C LEU A 90 -8.28 -6.57 -3.31
N VAL A 91 -9.46 -6.12 -2.92
CA VAL A 91 -10.27 -5.19 -3.74
C VAL A 91 -9.53 -3.87 -3.92
N ALA A 92 -8.94 -3.30 -2.86
CA ALA A 92 -8.13 -2.08 -2.97
C ALA A 92 -6.92 -2.25 -3.89
N LEU A 93 -6.22 -3.40 -3.77
CA LEU A 93 -5.07 -3.74 -4.60
C LEU A 93 -5.40 -3.73 -6.10
N VAL A 94 -6.61 -4.17 -6.47
CA VAL A 94 -7.05 -4.31 -7.86
C VAL A 94 -7.73 -3.05 -8.37
N GLN A 95 -8.66 -2.47 -7.61
CA GLN A 95 -9.53 -1.41 -8.10
C GLN A 95 -8.85 -0.03 -8.14
N LEU A 96 -7.97 0.28 -7.19
CA LEU A 96 -7.25 1.56 -7.23
C LEU A 96 -6.42 1.73 -8.52
N PRO A 97 -5.59 0.75 -8.94
CA PRO A 97 -4.86 0.88 -10.19
C PRO A 97 -5.71 0.62 -11.44
N TYR A 98 -6.93 0.08 -11.33
CA TYR A 98 -7.89 0.02 -12.43
C TYR A 98 -8.48 1.40 -12.73
N LEU A 99 -8.91 2.12 -11.70
CA LEU A 99 -9.42 3.48 -11.82
C LEU A 99 -8.34 4.47 -12.28
N GLN A 100 -7.07 4.23 -11.95
CA GLN A 100 -5.97 5.17 -12.22
C GLN A 100 -6.30 6.60 -11.74
N PRO A 101 -6.59 6.82 -10.44
CA PRO A 101 -7.04 8.14 -9.97
C PRO A 101 -5.96 9.22 -10.03
N PHE A 102 -4.69 8.85 -10.21
CA PHE A 102 -3.53 9.74 -10.19
C PHE A 102 -2.78 9.75 -11.52
N ASP A 103 -2.00 10.81 -11.77
CA ASP A 103 -1.16 10.93 -12.97
C ASP A 103 -0.11 9.80 -13.08
N ASP A 104 0.42 9.34 -11.94
CA ASP A 104 1.33 8.19 -11.83
C ASP A 104 1.23 7.57 -10.42
N VAL A 105 2.08 6.61 -10.11
CA VAL A 105 2.24 5.96 -8.79
C VAL A 105 1.05 5.08 -8.38
N ASN A 106 0.01 4.94 -9.19
CA ASN A 106 -1.24 4.22 -8.86
C ASN A 106 -1.00 2.80 -8.31
N LYS A 107 -0.11 2.00 -8.93
CA LYS A 107 0.22 0.65 -8.46
C LYS A 107 0.97 0.64 -7.11
N ARG A 108 1.73 1.70 -6.82
CA ARG A 108 2.43 1.81 -5.52
C ARG A 108 1.45 2.20 -4.42
N VAL A 109 0.56 3.14 -4.72
CA VAL A 109 -0.54 3.52 -3.81
C VAL A 109 -1.39 2.30 -3.48
N SER A 110 -1.85 1.55 -4.47
CA SER A 110 -2.71 0.38 -4.23
C SER A 110 -2.04 -0.69 -3.38
N ARG A 111 -0.75 -0.98 -3.60
CA ARG A 111 -0.01 -1.96 -2.80
C ARG A 111 0.16 -1.55 -1.33
N LEU A 112 0.33 -0.26 -1.04
CA LEU A 112 0.40 0.21 0.34
C LEU A 112 -0.99 0.38 0.94
N ALA A 113 -1.96 0.89 0.20
CA ALA A 113 -3.35 1.03 0.65
C ALA A 113 -4.00 -0.34 0.96
N ALA A 114 -3.62 -1.40 0.25
CA ALA A 114 -4.04 -2.77 0.57
C ALA A 114 -3.67 -3.21 2.00
N ASN A 115 -2.72 -2.54 2.64
CA ASN A 115 -2.35 -2.81 4.02
C ASN A 115 -3.24 -2.10 5.07
N PHE A 116 -4.07 -1.14 4.69
CA PHE A 116 -4.93 -0.43 5.65
C PHE A 116 -5.80 -1.39 6.47
N PRO A 117 -6.60 -2.27 5.87
CA PRO A 117 -7.44 -3.19 6.63
C PRO A 117 -6.62 -4.23 7.42
N LEU A 118 -5.49 -4.67 6.88
CA LEU A 118 -4.64 -5.65 7.56
C LEU A 118 -4.03 -5.05 8.82
N ILE A 119 -3.49 -3.83 8.74
CA ILE A 119 -2.92 -3.11 9.88
C ILE A 119 -3.99 -2.84 10.94
N ARG A 120 -5.16 -2.33 10.54
CA ARG A 120 -6.30 -2.07 11.44
C ARG A 120 -6.79 -3.32 12.14
N ALA A 121 -6.76 -4.46 11.46
CA ALA A 121 -7.11 -5.77 12.04
C ALA A 121 -5.95 -6.42 12.82
N ASN A 122 -4.82 -5.73 13.01
CA ASN A 122 -3.61 -6.25 13.64
C ASN A 122 -3.08 -7.54 12.98
N LEU A 123 -3.23 -7.63 11.66
CA LEU A 123 -2.70 -8.70 10.81
C LEU A 123 -1.32 -8.31 10.26
N VAL A 124 -0.59 -9.28 9.74
CA VAL A 124 0.71 -9.04 9.10
C VAL A 124 0.49 -8.21 7.82
N PRO A 125 1.21 -7.11 7.63
CA PRO A 125 1.16 -6.37 6.38
C PRO A 125 1.70 -7.22 5.21
N ILE A 126 1.04 -7.13 4.05
CA ILE A 126 1.46 -7.82 2.84
C ILE A 126 2.59 -7.06 2.13
N SER A 127 3.64 -7.77 1.74
CA SER A 127 4.75 -7.27 0.94
C SER A 127 4.72 -7.89 -0.47
N PHE A 128 4.99 -7.07 -1.47
CA PHE A 128 5.10 -7.50 -2.86
C PHE A 128 6.55 -7.47 -3.38
N VAL A 129 7.54 -7.39 -2.48
CA VAL A 129 8.96 -7.28 -2.86
C VAL A 129 9.42 -8.50 -3.65
N ASP A 130 9.00 -9.70 -3.23
CA ASP A 130 9.41 -10.96 -3.85
C ASP A 130 8.44 -11.43 -4.95
N VAL A 131 7.39 -10.65 -5.23
CA VAL A 131 6.44 -10.94 -6.31
C VAL A 131 7.04 -10.50 -7.65
N PRO A 132 7.22 -11.41 -8.63
CA PRO A 132 7.69 -11.03 -9.95
C PRO A 132 6.77 -10.00 -10.61
N THR A 133 7.34 -8.89 -11.06
CA THR A 133 6.56 -7.77 -11.62
C THR A 133 5.68 -8.20 -12.79
N GLU A 134 6.19 -9.07 -13.67
CA GLU A 134 5.43 -9.58 -14.81
C GLU A 134 4.22 -10.42 -14.38
N LEU A 135 4.37 -11.24 -13.34
CA LEU A 135 3.28 -12.06 -12.82
C LEU A 135 2.19 -11.18 -12.20
N TYR A 136 2.59 -10.17 -11.42
CA TYR A 136 1.67 -9.18 -10.86
C TYR A 136 0.89 -8.43 -11.95
N VAL A 137 1.58 -7.98 -13.02
CA VAL A 137 0.93 -7.30 -14.14
C VAL A 137 -0.03 -8.25 -14.87
N LYS A 138 0.37 -9.48 -15.16
CA LYS A 138 -0.51 -10.49 -15.78
C LYS A 138 -1.75 -10.78 -14.94
N ALA A 139 -1.59 -10.89 -13.62
CA ALA A 139 -2.72 -11.10 -12.71
C ALA A 139 -3.70 -9.92 -12.73
N LEU A 140 -3.22 -8.67 -12.73
CA LEU A 140 -4.07 -7.48 -12.89
C LEU A 140 -4.80 -7.47 -14.24
N LEU A 141 -4.07 -7.70 -15.33
CA LEU A 141 -4.66 -7.71 -16.68
C LEU A 141 -5.70 -8.83 -16.84
N GLY A 142 -5.50 -9.98 -16.20
CA GLY A 142 -6.51 -11.06 -16.16
C GLY A 142 -7.82 -10.60 -15.54
N VAL A 143 -7.77 -9.79 -14.49
CA VAL A 143 -8.98 -9.21 -13.90
C VAL A 143 -9.59 -8.15 -14.83
N TYR A 144 -8.78 -7.26 -15.38
CA TYR A 144 -9.25 -6.11 -16.16
C TYR A 144 -9.84 -6.51 -17.52
N GLU A 145 -9.18 -7.41 -18.22
CA GLU A 145 -9.54 -7.79 -19.59
C GLU A 145 -10.49 -8.98 -19.66
N LEU A 146 -10.33 -9.94 -18.73
CA LEU A 146 -11.03 -11.22 -18.78
C LEU A 146 -12.05 -11.39 -17.65
N GLN A 147 -12.09 -10.47 -16.69
CA GLN A 147 -12.90 -10.61 -15.46
C GLN A 147 -12.58 -11.89 -14.68
N GLU A 148 -11.31 -12.36 -14.80
CA GLU A 148 -10.85 -13.61 -14.20
C GLU A 148 -9.90 -13.31 -13.02
N PRO A 149 -10.38 -13.37 -11.76
CA PRO A 149 -9.60 -13.00 -10.59
C PRO A 149 -8.76 -14.15 -10.01
N ALA A 150 -8.82 -15.38 -10.52
CA ALA A 150 -8.21 -16.55 -9.91
C ALA A 150 -6.69 -16.36 -9.72
N LEU A 151 -5.97 -15.95 -10.77
CA LEU A 151 -4.53 -15.73 -10.69
C LEU A 151 -4.17 -14.61 -9.68
N MET A 152 -4.97 -13.56 -9.60
CA MET A 152 -4.74 -12.48 -8.64
C MET A 152 -4.99 -12.93 -7.20
N LYS A 153 -6.02 -13.75 -6.96
CA LYS A 153 -6.31 -14.34 -5.65
C LYS A 153 -5.17 -15.28 -5.19
N ASP A 154 -4.68 -16.13 -6.10
CA ASP A 154 -3.57 -17.03 -5.80
C ASP A 154 -2.28 -16.27 -5.51
N LEU A 155 -1.97 -15.22 -6.29
CA LEU A 155 -0.82 -14.35 -6.09
C LEU A 155 -0.90 -13.60 -4.76
N TYR A 156 -2.08 -13.05 -4.43
CA TYR A 156 -2.33 -12.35 -3.19
C TYR A 156 -2.13 -13.26 -1.98
N ARG A 157 -2.72 -14.48 -2.01
CA ARG A 157 -2.57 -15.48 -0.96
C ARG A 157 -1.10 -15.85 -0.76
N TRP A 158 -0.40 -16.16 -1.84
CA TRP A 158 1.03 -16.49 -1.79
C TRP A 158 1.84 -15.33 -1.18
N ALA A 159 1.63 -14.09 -1.62
CA ALA A 159 2.34 -12.93 -1.12
C ALA A 159 2.06 -12.68 0.37
N TYR A 160 0.83 -12.91 0.83
CA TYR A 160 0.48 -12.79 2.24
C TYR A 160 1.14 -13.87 3.09
N GLU A 161 1.04 -15.13 2.70
CA GLU A 161 1.68 -16.27 3.38
C GLU A 161 3.20 -16.07 3.47
N HIS A 162 3.82 -15.65 2.36
CA HIS A 162 5.25 -15.35 2.31
C HIS A 162 5.64 -14.21 3.27
N SER A 163 4.88 -13.14 3.28
CA SER A 163 5.07 -12.01 4.22
C SER A 163 4.94 -12.46 5.68
N ALA A 164 3.96 -13.30 5.99
CA ALA A 164 3.75 -13.83 7.32
C ALA A 164 4.92 -14.72 7.78
N HIS A 165 5.47 -15.55 6.91
CA HIS A 165 6.66 -16.35 7.17
C HIS A 165 7.89 -15.47 7.45
N GLN A 166 8.14 -14.47 6.62
CA GLN A 166 9.26 -13.54 6.82
C GLN A 166 9.16 -12.82 8.19
N VAL A 167 7.98 -12.36 8.55
CA VAL A 167 7.78 -11.71 9.87
C VAL A 167 8.00 -12.70 11.02
N ALA A 168 7.56 -13.95 10.89
CA ALA A 168 7.78 -14.99 11.89
C ALA A 168 9.27 -15.31 12.06
N GLU A 169 10.02 -15.43 10.97
CA GLU A 169 11.47 -15.65 10.99
C GLU A 169 12.22 -14.50 11.66
N VAL A 170 11.87 -13.24 11.32
CA VAL A 170 12.46 -12.06 11.95
C VAL A 170 12.18 -12.04 13.45
N ARG A 171 10.93 -12.33 13.86
CA ARG A 171 10.57 -12.42 15.29
C ARG A 171 11.36 -13.49 16.05
N GLN A 172 11.59 -14.65 15.43
CA GLN A 172 12.41 -15.72 16.01
C GLN A 172 13.90 -15.33 16.14
N THR A 173 14.44 -14.63 15.13
CA THR A 173 15.84 -14.24 15.07
C THR A 173 16.15 -13.05 15.99
N VAL A 174 15.27 -12.06 16.07
CA VAL A 174 15.45 -10.85 16.90
C VAL A 174 15.11 -11.11 18.36
N GLY A 175 14.37 -12.19 18.66
CA GLY A 175 13.80 -12.47 19.98
C GLY A 175 12.70 -11.47 20.36
N VAL A 176 12.00 -11.76 21.45
CA VAL A 176 11.09 -10.77 22.06
C VAL A 176 11.97 -9.63 22.58
N PRO A 177 11.79 -8.39 22.11
CA PRO A 177 12.57 -7.28 22.64
C PRO A 177 12.41 -7.23 24.16
N ASP A 178 13.52 -7.32 24.89
CA ASP A 178 13.48 -7.22 26.34
C ASP A 178 12.81 -5.89 26.74
N PRO A 179 11.67 -5.91 27.44
CA PRO A 179 10.95 -4.69 27.80
C PRO A 179 11.83 -3.70 28.59
N ILE A 180 12.83 -4.21 29.34
CA ILE A 180 13.79 -3.40 30.07
C ILE A 180 14.74 -2.70 29.10
N ARG A 181 15.21 -3.38 28.06
CA ARG A 181 16.06 -2.78 27.02
C ARG A 181 15.34 -1.73 26.20
N LEU A 182 14.05 -1.94 25.90
CA LEU A 182 13.23 -0.93 25.21
C LEU A 182 13.01 0.30 26.10
N ARG A 183 12.66 0.10 27.38
CA ARG A 183 12.37 1.20 28.32
C ARG A 183 13.60 2.01 28.66
N HIS A 184 14.77 1.42 28.68
CA HIS A 184 16.02 2.03 29.11
C HIS A 184 17.06 2.15 27.99
N ARG A 185 16.64 2.12 26.73
CA ARG A 185 17.52 2.14 25.56
C ARG A 185 18.55 3.28 25.61
N GLU A 186 18.10 4.49 25.90
CA GLU A 186 19.01 5.67 25.97
C GLU A 186 20.02 5.54 27.09
N ALA A 187 19.60 5.10 28.29
CA ALA A 187 20.49 4.88 29.41
C ALA A 187 21.50 3.75 29.16
N LEU A 188 21.07 2.67 28.50
CA LEU A 188 21.97 1.55 28.14
C LEU A 188 22.98 1.94 27.06
N VAL A 189 22.60 2.77 26.08
CA VAL A 189 23.52 3.30 25.07
C VAL A 189 24.54 4.25 25.71
N ALA A 190 24.12 5.11 26.64
CA ALA A 190 25.01 5.99 27.40
C ALA A 190 26.00 5.20 28.25
N LEU A 191 25.56 4.16 28.97
CA LEU A 191 26.43 3.27 29.76
C LEU A 191 27.42 2.49 28.87
N ALA A 192 26.97 1.95 27.74
CA ALA A 192 27.87 1.27 26.81
C ALA A 192 28.96 2.19 26.26
N GLY A 193 28.63 3.46 25.99
CA GLY A 193 29.60 4.47 25.57
C GLY A 193 30.65 4.87 26.65
N LEU A 194 30.35 4.62 27.92
CA LEU A 194 31.29 4.84 29.03
C LEU A 194 32.24 3.66 29.28
N VAL A 195 31.84 2.45 28.90
CA VAL A 195 32.62 1.21 29.11
C VAL A 195 33.62 0.96 27.98
N VAL A 196 33.43 1.57 26.80
CA VAL A 196 34.29 1.43 25.60
C VAL A 196 35.38 2.51 25.54
N ARG A 197 35.54 3.30 26.57
CA ARG A 197 36.71 4.20 26.79
C ARG A 197 37.60 3.59 27.84
#